data_dbf72de4993b77874aa9fbf2ddd95eed
#
_entry.id   dbf72de4993b77874aa9fbf2ddd95eed
#
_cell.length_a   1.000
_cell.length_b   1.000
_cell.length_c   1.000
_cell.angle_alpha   90.00
_cell.angle_beta   90.00
_cell.angle_gamma   90.00
#
_symmetry.space_group_name_H-M   'P 1'
#
loop_
_entity.id
_entity.type
_entity.pdbx_description
1 polymer ?
#
loop_
_entity_poly.entity_id
_entity_poly.type
_entity_poly.pdbx_seq_one_letter_code
_entity_poly.pdbx_strand_id
1 'polypeptide(L)'
;MPEYSPIPNNISVLLSMLALMCSTVSAQELVPRAYWPTPNGTNILVLGYQKTTGDIVTDPSLPLTGVDSDIDYLQLSYQRTFSLAGRTATMQLSLPYSRGYTEGLLEGEIRGRHTSGLGDARVRLSYNIKGAPSMDAKGFQALRADPKTIVGVSLLVQAPTGDYEVDKVINVGTNRWSIKPAIGVIWPMRPTWLLEFEVGAWFFGDNGDFLGETREQDPILSTEIHLVKRIRPGFWASLDANFYMGGRTSVGDSEQANLQRSSRFGATVVLPFKGRHAFRGSLSTGLVTKTGGDFEMLSLSYLYAW
;
A
#
# COMPACT_ATOMS: atom_id res chain seq x y z
N MET A 1 10.96 16.77 -56.04
CA MET A 1 11.38 16.05 -54.84
C MET A 1 10.92 16.88 -53.64
N PRO A 2 10.01 16.41 -52.79
CA PRO A 2 9.67 17.14 -51.57
C PRO A 2 10.66 16.80 -50.45
N GLU A 3 11.15 17.86 -49.79
CA GLU A 3 12.05 17.79 -48.64
C GLU A 3 11.28 17.22 -47.43
N TYR A 4 11.90 16.21 -46.82
CA TYR A 4 11.47 15.66 -45.53
C TYR A 4 11.98 16.58 -44.41
N SER A 5 11.09 17.32 -43.72
CA SER A 5 11.44 18.01 -42.48
C SER A 5 11.49 16.99 -41.32
N PRO A 6 12.50 17.04 -40.45
CA PRO A 6 12.60 16.14 -39.31
C PRO A 6 11.60 16.49 -38.23
N ILE A 7 10.90 15.48 -37.72
CA ILE A 7 9.98 15.55 -36.57
C ILE A 7 10.80 15.95 -35.32
N PRO A 8 10.39 16.91 -34.51
CA PRO A 8 11.15 17.36 -33.37
C PRO A 8 11.24 16.29 -32.25
N ASN A 9 12.46 16.11 -31.72
CA ASN A 9 12.88 15.15 -30.71
C ASN A 9 12.28 15.32 -29.30
N ASN A 10 11.05 15.86 -29.17
CA ASN A 10 10.41 16.09 -27.88
C ASN A 10 9.87 14.82 -27.22
N ILE A 11 9.71 13.73 -27.98
CA ILE A 11 9.27 12.43 -27.44
C ILE A 11 10.40 11.74 -26.67
N SER A 12 11.64 11.87 -27.16
CA SER A 12 12.82 11.28 -26.49
C SER A 12 13.13 11.96 -25.14
N VAL A 13 12.87 13.26 -25.00
CA VAL A 13 13.04 13.99 -23.74
C VAL A 13 11.96 13.61 -22.73
N LEU A 14 10.73 13.38 -23.17
CA LEU A 14 9.65 12.91 -22.30
C LEU A 14 9.87 11.47 -21.80
N LEU A 15 10.36 10.58 -22.66
CA LEU A 15 10.76 9.21 -22.26
C LEU A 15 12.00 9.21 -21.33
N SER A 16 12.94 10.13 -21.53
CA SER A 16 14.11 10.25 -20.66
C SER A 16 13.79 10.86 -19.29
N MET A 17 12.78 11.72 -19.19
CA MET A 17 12.26 12.20 -17.89
C MET A 17 11.42 11.17 -17.15
N LEU A 18 10.78 10.22 -17.85
CA LEU A 18 10.03 9.14 -17.20
C LEU A 18 10.93 8.03 -16.66
N ALA A 19 12.18 7.92 -17.13
CA ALA A 19 13.14 6.89 -16.73
C ALA A 19 13.92 7.20 -15.45
N LEU A 20 13.74 8.41 -14.86
CA LEU A 20 14.51 8.90 -13.70
C LEU A 20 13.71 8.93 -12.38
N MET A 21 12.49 8.38 -12.35
CA MET A 21 11.69 8.28 -11.12
C MET A 21 11.39 6.82 -10.82
N CYS A 22 12.36 6.11 -10.28
CA CYS A 22 12.18 4.76 -9.77
C CYS A 22 12.51 4.75 -8.30
N SER A 23 11.56 4.21 -7.52
CA SER A 23 11.88 3.66 -6.19
C SER A 23 10.65 3.62 -5.26
N THR A 24 10.42 2.95 -4.37
CA THR A 24 10.35 1.96 -3.34
C THR A 24 9.27 2.03 -2.22
N VAL A 25 9.16 1.11 -1.33
CA VAL A 25 8.05 0.76 -0.45
C VAL A 25 8.41 0.40 0.98
N SER A 26 7.67 0.22 1.97
CA SER A 26 6.61 -0.67 2.44
C SER A 26 5.91 -0.16 3.71
N ALA A 27 4.91 -0.77 4.27
CA ALA A 27 4.01 -0.36 5.35
C ALA A 27 3.09 0.84 5.03
N GLN A 28 3.41 1.67 4.06
CA GLN A 28 2.61 2.81 3.63
C GLN A 28 2.02 2.54 2.25
N GLU A 29 1.06 1.61 2.17
CA GLU A 29 0.39 1.27 0.92
C GLU A 29 -0.50 2.42 0.45
N LEU A 30 -0.36 2.79 -0.83
CA LEU A 30 -1.33 3.59 -1.55
C LEU A 30 -2.29 2.62 -2.25
N VAL A 31 -3.50 2.45 -1.71
CA VAL A 31 -4.47 1.47 -2.22
C VAL A 31 -5.68 2.16 -2.83
N PRO A 32 -5.56 2.72 -4.05
CA PRO A 32 -6.70 3.32 -4.72
C PRO A 32 -7.79 2.28 -4.94
N ARG A 33 -9.05 2.73 -4.82
CA ARG A 33 -10.26 1.94 -5.02
C ARG A 33 -10.52 0.86 -3.97
N ALA A 34 -10.04 1.05 -2.74
CA ALA A 34 -10.23 0.12 -1.63
C ALA A 34 -11.71 -0.17 -1.32
N TYR A 35 -12.62 0.78 -1.56
CA TYR A 35 -14.06 0.65 -1.34
C TYR A 35 -14.88 0.56 -2.64
N TRP A 36 -14.22 0.57 -3.80
CA TRP A 36 -14.95 0.40 -5.06
C TRP A 36 -15.49 -1.02 -5.18
N PRO A 37 -16.82 -1.20 -5.31
CA PRO A 37 -17.41 -2.53 -5.29
C PRO A 37 -17.06 -3.32 -6.56
N THR A 38 -17.17 -4.63 -6.44
CA THR A 38 -17.24 -5.58 -7.55
C THR A 38 -18.55 -6.38 -7.44
N PRO A 39 -19.00 -7.08 -8.49
CA PRO A 39 -20.16 -7.95 -8.41
C PRO A 39 -20.05 -8.95 -7.27
N ASN A 40 -21.18 -9.27 -6.63
CA ASN A 40 -21.25 -10.27 -5.58
C ASN A 40 -20.73 -11.62 -6.09
N GLY A 41 -19.92 -12.32 -5.28
CA GLY A 41 -19.30 -13.59 -5.63
C GLY A 41 -17.99 -13.46 -6.42
N THR A 42 -17.57 -12.25 -6.81
CA THR A 42 -16.27 -12.04 -7.49
C THR A 42 -15.13 -12.46 -6.59
N ASN A 43 -14.23 -13.26 -7.14
CA ASN A 43 -12.94 -13.61 -6.56
C ASN A 43 -11.82 -12.94 -7.37
N ILE A 44 -10.76 -12.49 -6.71
CA ILE A 44 -9.60 -11.91 -7.36
C ILE A 44 -8.34 -12.50 -6.72
N LEU A 45 -7.47 -13.10 -7.52
CA LEU A 45 -6.12 -13.48 -7.13
C LEU A 45 -5.16 -12.41 -7.64
N VAL A 46 -4.23 -12.00 -6.78
CA VAL A 46 -3.20 -11.01 -7.12
C VAL A 46 -1.83 -11.61 -6.82
N LEU A 47 -0.96 -11.57 -7.83
CA LEU A 47 0.47 -11.81 -7.69
C LEU A 47 1.18 -10.49 -7.89
N GLY A 48 1.85 -9.98 -6.86
CA GLY A 48 2.56 -8.72 -6.86
C GLY A 48 4.06 -8.91 -6.71
N TYR A 49 4.81 -8.10 -7.41
CA TYR A 49 6.23 -7.85 -7.17
C TYR A 49 6.42 -6.38 -6.88
N GLN A 50 7.30 -6.08 -5.95
CA GLN A 50 7.61 -4.74 -5.54
C GLN A 50 9.09 -4.63 -5.19
N LYS A 51 9.73 -3.61 -5.73
CA LYS A 51 11.11 -3.26 -5.45
C LYS A 51 11.16 -2.07 -4.49
N THR A 52 12.12 -2.10 -3.58
CA THR A 52 12.27 -1.17 -2.45
C THR A 52 13.72 -0.71 -2.29
N THR A 53 14.04 0.62 -2.35
CA THR A 53 15.36 1.20 -1.99
C THR A 53 15.23 2.54 -1.29
N GLY A 54 16.02 2.82 -0.25
CA GLY A 54 16.05 4.08 0.51
C GLY A 54 15.82 3.91 2.00
N ASP A 55 15.49 4.98 2.69
CA ASP A 55 15.30 5.00 4.14
C ASP A 55 14.03 4.22 4.53
N ILE A 56 14.12 2.91 4.53
CA ILE A 56 13.03 2.04 4.98
C ILE A 56 13.51 0.79 5.68
N VAL A 57 12.79 0.41 6.73
CA VAL A 57 12.88 -0.86 7.42
C VAL A 57 11.54 -1.61 7.31
N THR A 58 11.57 -2.92 7.36
CA THR A 58 10.36 -3.77 7.38
C THR A 58 9.44 -3.44 8.55
N ASP A 59 10.00 -2.95 9.63
CA ASP A 59 9.28 -2.38 10.77
C ASP A 59 9.73 -0.91 10.98
N PRO A 60 8.91 0.08 10.64
CA PRO A 60 9.28 1.50 10.69
C PRO A 60 9.48 2.05 12.11
N SER A 61 9.30 1.24 13.13
CA SER A 61 9.50 1.62 14.54
C SER A 61 10.86 1.18 15.11
N LEU A 62 11.76 0.62 14.29
CA LEU A 62 13.10 0.26 14.73
C LEU A 62 13.92 1.50 15.09
N PRO A 63 14.76 1.44 16.15
CA PRO A 63 15.59 2.55 16.60
C PRO A 63 16.83 2.74 15.72
N LEU A 64 16.68 2.70 14.42
CA LEU A 64 17.72 2.91 13.43
C LEU A 64 17.61 4.31 12.83
N THR A 65 18.76 4.95 12.60
CA THR A 65 18.85 6.24 11.90
C THR A 65 19.75 6.11 10.67
N GLY A 66 19.58 7.00 9.67
CA GLY A 66 20.37 6.94 8.43
C GLY A 66 20.20 5.60 7.72
N VAL A 67 18.98 5.08 7.67
CA VAL A 67 18.69 3.78 7.09
C VAL A 67 18.81 3.82 5.58
N ASP A 68 19.46 2.82 5.01
CA ASP A 68 19.45 2.52 3.57
C ASP A 68 19.10 1.05 3.36
N SER A 69 18.12 0.82 2.49
CA SER A 69 17.59 -0.51 2.22
C SER A 69 17.39 -0.76 0.75
N ASP A 70 17.64 -1.98 0.34
CA ASP A 70 17.28 -2.54 -0.97
C ASP A 70 16.51 -3.85 -0.74
N ILE A 71 15.18 -3.81 -0.89
CA ILE A 71 14.31 -4.93 -0.54
C ILE A 71 13.38 -5.28 -1.70
N ASP A 72 13.34 -6.52 -2.13
CA ASP A 72 12.36 -7.10 -3.03
C ASP A 72 11.21 -7.70 -2.23
N TYR A 73 9.96 -7.43 -2.65
CA TYR A 73 8.76 -8.06 -2.10
C TYR A 73 8.03 -8.85 -3.17
N LEU A 74 7.59 -10.04 -2.80
CA LEU A 74 6.59 -10.82 -3.52
C LEU A 74 5.33 -10.87 -2.67
N GLN A 75 4.18 -10.66 -3.25
CA GLN A 75 2.91 -10.70 -2.53
C GLN A 75 1.91 -11.58 -3.23
N LEU A 76 1.36 -12.55 -2.50
CA LEU A 76 0.18 -13.30 -2.89
C LEU A 76 -1.02 -12.73 -2.13
N SER A 77 -2.09 -12.34 -2.86
CA SER A 77 -3.33 -11.90 -2.22
C SER A 77 -4.54 -12.54 -2.88
N TYR A 78 -5.53 -12.85 -2.05
CA TYR A 78 -6.83 -13.33 -2.48
C TYR A 78 -7.92 -12.41 -1.93
N GLN A 79 -8.83 -11.98 -2.80
CA GLN A 79 -9.96 -11.15 -2.44
C GLN A 79 -11.26 -11.81 -2.86
N ARG A 80 -12.28 -11.74 -2.00
CA ARG A 80 -13.64 -12.17 -2.29
C ARG A 80 -14.64 -11.08 -1.94
N THR A 81 -15.55 -10.80 -2.87
CA THR A 81 -16.69 -9.91 -2.66
C THR A 81 -17.93 -10.73 -2.34
N PHE A 82 -18.68 -10.32 -1.32
CA PHE A 82 -19.89 -11.00 -0.89
C PHE A 82 -20.95 -10.00 -0.41
N SER A 83 -22.18 -10.51 -0.23
CA SER A 83 -23.28 -9.73 0.32
C SER A 83 -23.31 -9.85 1.84
N LEU A 84 -23.34 -8.72 2.52
CA LEU A 84 -23.59 -8.64 3.96
C LEU A 84 -24.70 -7.60 4.21
N ALA A 85 -25.81 -8.03 4.81
CA ALA A 85 -26.98 -7.19 5.06
C ALA A 85 -27.42 -6.36 3.82
N GLY A 86 -27.40 -6.97 2.63
CA GLY A 86 -27.81 -6.34 1.37
C GLY A 86 -26.82 -5.34 0.78
N ARG A 87 -25.61 -5.23 1.35
CA ARG A 87 -24.55 -4.33 0.89
C ARG A 87 -23.31 -5.11 0.47
N THR A 88 -22.45 -4.46 -0.31
CA THR A 88 -21.17 -5.03 -0.73
C THR A 88 -20.20 -5.08 0.44
N ALA A 89 -19.67 -6.26 0.71
CA ALA A 89 -18.55 -6.49 1.61
C ALA A 89 -17.43 -7.22 0.86
N THR A 90 -16.19 -6.99 1.29
CA THR A 90 -15.01 -7.60 0.68
C THR A 90 -14.08 -8.11 1.77
N MET A 91 -13.59 -9.33 1.62
CA MET A 91 -12.50 -9.88 2.41
C MET A 91 -11.27 -10.03 1.52
N GLN A 92 -10.13 -9.57 1.99
CA GLN A 92 -8.83 -9.76 1.35
C GLN A 92 -7.87 -10.43 2.32
N LEU A 93 -7.19 -11.46 1.85
CA LEU A 93 -6.06 -12.11 2.52
C LEU A 93 -4.80 -11.75 1.75
N SER A 94 -3.71 -11.48 2.45
CA SER A 94 -2.42 -11.15 1.83
C SER A 94 -1.29 -11.82 2.59
N LEU A 95 -0.36 -12.42 1.86
CA LEU A 95 0.83 -13.07 2.37
C LEU A 95 2.05 -12.49 1.63
N PRO A 96 2.86 -11.64 2.26
CA PRO A 96 4.08 -11.12 1.68
C PRO A 96 5.26 -12.08 1.93
N TYR A 97 6.21 -12.08 1.01
CA TYR A 97 7.56 -12.59 1.17
C TYR A 97 8.51 -11.46 0.81
N SER A 98 9.55 -11.25 1.59
CA SER A 98 10.58 -10.26 1.27
C SER A 98 11.98 -10.85 1.34
N ARG A 99 12.88 -10.25 0.57
CA ARG A 99 14.32 -10.45 0.68
C ARG A 99 15.03 -9.14 0.39
N GLY A 100 16.13 -8.87 1.06
CA GLY A 100 16.88 -7.66 0.79
C GLY A 100 18.02 -7.46 1.77
N TYR A 101 18.61 -6.28 1.65
CA TYR A 101 19.64 -5.77 2.54
C TYR A 101 19.15 -4.46 3.16
N THR A 102 19.37 -4.30 4.44
CA THR A 102 19.09 -3.06 5.18
C THR A 102 20.27 -2.76 6.06
N GLU A 103 20.74 -1.52 6.05
CA GLU A 103 21.71 -1.01 7.00
C GLU A 103 21.25 0.30 7.63
N GLY A 104 21.83 0.66 8.76
CA GLY A 104 21.53 1.89 9.48
C GLY A 104 22.42 2.04 10.70
N LEU A 105 22.35 3.19 11.35
CA LEU A 105 23.08 3.47 12.58
C LEU A 105 22.22 3.08 13.78
N LEU A 106 22.73 2.14 14.58
CA LEU A 106 22.22 1.79 15.90
C LEU A 106 23.27 2.24 16.94
N GLU A 107 22.89 3.19 17.80
CA GLU A 107 23.82 3.75 18.82
C GLU A 107 25.15 4.25 18.25
N GLY A 108 25.12 4.77 17.01
CA GLY A 108 26.29 5.33 16.32
C GLY A 108 27.17 4.31 15.59
N GLU A 109 26.87 3.01 15.65
CA GLU A 109 27.53 1.96 14.89
C GLU A 109 26.69 1.54 13.67
N ILE A 110 27.34 1.34 12.52
CA ILE A 110 26.69 0.81 11.33
C ILE A 110 26.32 -0.64 11.57
N ARG A 111 25.05 -0.97 11.44
CA ARG A 111 24.50 -2.32 11.50
C ARG A 111 23.79 -2.62 10.19
N GLY A 112 24.21 -3.66 9.49
CA GLY A 112 23.60 -4.09 8.24
C GLY A 112 23.27 -5.58 8.27
N ARG A 113 22.15 -5.94 7.59
CA ARG A 113 21.70 -7.31 7.54
C ARG A 113 21.01 -7.65 6.22
N HIS A 114 21.33 -8.81 5.67
CA HIS A 114 20.49 -9.48 4.69
C HIS A 114 19.35 -10.21 5.39
N THR A 115 18.15 -9.97 4.95
CA THR A 115 16.94 -10.66 5.41
C THR A 115 16.25 -11.35 4.24
N SER A 116 15.62 -12.50 4.51
CA SER A 116 14.71 -13.14 3.56
C SER A 116 13.72 -14.01 4.34
N GLY A 117 12.46 -14.00 3.94
CA GLY A 117 11.46 -14.83 4.59
C GLY A 117 10.02 -14.35 4.35
N LEU A 118 9.08 -15.07 4.97
CA LEU A 118 7.67 -14.67 4.97
C LEU A 118 7.48 -13.47 5.89
N GLY A 119 6.72 -12.50 5.45
CA GLY A 119 6.24 -11.41 6.29
C GLY A 119 4.92 -11.77 6.97
N ASP A 120 4.43 -10.85 7.79
CA ASP A 120 3.19 -11.04 8.53
C ASP A 120 1.97 -11.12 7.60
N ALA A 121 1.15 -12.15 7.80
CA ALA A 121 -0.11 -12.31 7.10
C ALA A 121 -1.10 -11.20 7.46
N ARG A 122 -1.88 -10.74 6.47
CA ARG A 122 -2.85 -9.65 6.64
C ARG A 122 -4.23 -10.07 6.16
N VAL A 123 -5.24 -9.65 6.91
CA VAL A 123 -6.65 -9.78 6.55
C VAL A 123 -7.28 -8.40 6.56
N ARG A 124 -7.89 -7.97 5.45
CA ARG A 124 -8.71 -6.75 5.39
C ARG A 124 -10.16 -7.14 5.16
N LEU A 125 -11.04 -6.65 6.00
CA LEU A 125 -12.49 -6.68 5.81
C LEU A 125 -12.96 -5.27 5.50
N SER A 126 -13.71 -5.09 4.39
CA SER A 126 -14.30 -3.82 4.01
C SER A 126 -15.80 -3.98 3.87
N TYR A 127 -16.58 -2.97 4.29
CA TYR A 127 -18.03 -2.96 4.20
C TYR A 127 -18.52 -1.59 3.74
N ASN A 128 -19.29 -1.56 2.67
CA ASN A 128 -19.83 -0.33 2.11
C ASN A 128 -21.15 0.03 2.79
N ILE A 129 -21.11 1.00 3.69
CA ILE A 129 -22.29 1.44 4.45
C ILE A 129 -23.24 2.31 3.63
N LYS A 130 -22.77 2.92 2.51
CA LYS A 130 -23.57 3.76 1.61
C LYS A 130 -23.10 3.63 0.16
N GLY A 131 -24.02 3.75 -0.79
CA GLY A 131 -23.72 3.94 -2.22
C GLY A 131 -23.36 2.68 -3.01
N ALA A 132 -23.11 1.56 -2.34
CA ALA A 132 -22.78 0.28 -2.98
C ALA A 132 -23.62 -0.85 -2.38
N PRO A 133 -24.86 -1.06 -2.82
CA PRO A 133 -25.62 -2.25 -2.46
C PRO A 133 -24.93 -3.50 -2.99
N SER A 134 -25.25 -4.67 -2.42
CA SER A 134 -24.85 -5.92 -3.04
C SER A 134 -25.48 -6.04 -4.43
N MET A 135 -24.71 -6.36 -5.44
CA MET A 135 -25.15 -6.32 -6.83
C MET A 135 -24.54 -7.42 -7.68
N ASP A 136 -25.24 -7.78 -8.73
CA ASP A 136 -24.75 -8.64 -9.81
C ASP A 136 -23.94 -7.83 -10.85
N ALA A 137 -23.52 -8.49 -11.92
CA ALA A 137 -22.76 -7.84 -13.00
C ALA A 137 -23.54 -6.70 -13.68
N LYS A 138 -24.89 -6.82 -13.80
CA LYS A 138 -25.74 -5.80 -14.42
C LYS A 138 -25.84 -4.55 -13.52
N GLY A 139 -26.07 -4.77 -12.23
CA GLY A 139 -26.08 -3.68 -11.22
C GLY A 139 -24.73 -2.97 -11.14
N PHE A 140 -23.63 -3.71 -11.22
CA PHE A 140 -22.29 -3.13 -11.27
C PHE A 140 -22.04 -2.30 -12.53
N GLN A 141 -22.55 -2.72 -13.70
CA GLN A 141 -22.47 -1.92 -14.93
C GLN A 141 -23.26 -0.63 -14.78
N ALA A 142 -24.45 -0.67 -14.17
CA ALA A 142 -25.26 0.53 -13.92
C ALA A 142 -24.54 1.50 -12.97
N LEU A 143 -23.97 1.02 -11.84
CA LEU A 143 -23.18 1.85 -10.93
C LEU A 143 -21.94 2.45 -11.62
N ARG A 144 -21.34 1.72 -12.52
CA ARG A 144 -20.20 2.24 -13.30
C ARG A 144 -20.60 3.32 -14.30
N ALA A 145 -21.77 3.22 -14.90
CA ALA A 145 -22.28 4.23 -15.83
C ALA A 145 -22.65 5.53 -15.11
N ASP A 146 -23.29 5.41 -13.95
CA ASP A 146 -23.70 6.52 -13.09
C ASP A 146 -23.19 6.31 -11.65
N PRO A 147 -21.90 6.63 -11.38
CA PRO A 147 -21.30 6.39 -10.09
C PRO A 147 -21.94 7.27 -9.01
N LYS A 148 -22.20 6.65 -7.85
CA LYS A 148 -22.73 7.33 -6.67
C LYS A 148 -21.62 7.51 -5.65
N THR A 149 -21.82 8.44 -4.71
CA THR A 149 -20.95 8.55 -3.54
C THR A 149 -21.03 7.27 -2.72
N ILE A 150 -19.89 6.64 -2.51
CA ILE A 150 -19.74 5.43 -1.70
C ILE A 150 -19.07 5.80 -0.40
N VAL A 151 -19.58 5.30 0.71
CA VAL A 151 -18.94 5.38 2.02
C VAL A 151 -18.73 3.94 2.50
N GLY A 152 -17.51 3.64 2.89
CA GLY A 152 -17.14 2.32 3.40
C GLY A 152 -16.33 2.42 4.68
N VAL A 153 -16.37 1.36 5.46
CA VAL A 153 -15.50 1.14 6.61
C VAL A 153 -14.66 -0.11 6.38
N SER A 154 -13.49 -0.16 6.97
CA SER A 154 -12.66 -1.36 6.91
C SER A 154 -11.92 -1.60 8.23
N LEU A 155 -11.56 -2.85 8.44
CA LEU A 155 -10.65 -3.30 9.47
C LEU A 155 -9.56 -4.14 8.80
N LEU A 156 -8.31 -3.70 8.89
CA LEU A 156 -7.15 -4.50 8.54
C LEU A 156 -6.56 -5.05 9.83
N VAL A 157 -6.24 -6.34 9.82
CA VAL A 157 -5.56 -7.05 10.90
C VAL A 157 -4.30 -7.66 10.32
N GLN A 158 -3.17 -7.45 10.97
CA GLN A 158 -1.89 -8.09 10.69
C GLN A 158 -1.55 -9.02 11.84
N ALA A 159 -1.28 -10.29 11.53
CA ALA A 159 -0.94 -11.32 12.50
C ALA A 159 0.58 -11.53 12.55
N PRO A 160 1.18 -11.81 13.71
CA PRO A 160 2.63 -12.05 13.86
C PRO A 160 3.03 -13.45 13.35
N THR A 161 2.94 -13.64 12.04
CA THR A 161 3.22 -14.94 11.38
C THR A 161 4.47 -14.91 10.52
N GLY A 162 5.13 -13.76 10.43
CA GLY A 162 6.34 -13.58 9.65
C GLY A 162 7.58 -14.11 10.35
N ASP A 163 8.64 -14.32 9.56
CA ASP A 163 9.93 -14.77 10.06
C ASP A 163 10.55 -13.70 10.97
N TYR A 164 10.81 -14.09 12.23
CA TYR A 164 11.31 -13.21 13.28
C TYR A 164 12.42 -13.89 14.10
N GLU A 165 13.52 -13.17 14.32
CA GLU A 165 14.64 -13.58 15.17
C GLU A 165 14.77 -12.59 16.34
N VAL A 166 14.60 -13.06 17.56
CA VAL A 166 14.51 -12.24 18.79
C VAL A 166 15.78 -11.46 19.11
N ASP A 167 16.94 -11.96 18.68
CA ASP A 167 18.27 -11.36 18.88
C ASP A 167 18.69 -10.40 17.76
N LYS A 168 17.79 -10.10 16.83
CA LYS A 168 18.05 -9.22 15.68
C LYS A 168 17.17 -7.99 15.69
N VAL A 169 17.78 -6.84 15.37
CA VAL A 169 17.07 -5.57 15.21
C VAL A 169 16.25 -5.57 13.92
N ILE A 170 16.82 -6.05 12.81
CA ILE A 170 16.21 -6.03 11.50
C ILE A 170 15.60 -7.40 11.21
N ASN A 171 14.29 -7.47 11.10
CA ASN A 171 13.49 -8.66 10.87
C ASN A 171 12.50 -8.51 9.71
N VAL A 172 12.00 -9.61 9.17
CA VAL A 172 10.94 -9.63 8.15
C VAL A 172 9.57 -9.49 8.80
N GLY A 173 9.28 -10.27 9.82
CA GLY A 173 8.07 -10.17 10.64
C GLY A 173 8.19 -9.14 11.76
N THR A 174 7.06 -8.72 12.33
CA THR A 174 7.02 -7.70 13.40
C THR A 174 6.87 -8.29 14.80
N ASN A 175 6.58 -9.59 14.91
CA ASN A 175 6.33 -10.33 16.15
C ASN A 175 5.24 -9.70 17.04
N ARG A 176 4.26 -9.03 16.46
CA ARG A 176 3.14 -8.42 17.18
C ARG A 176 1.90 -8.30 16.31
N TRP A 177 0.76 -8.30 16.93
CA TRP A 177 -0.50 -7.97 16.28
C TRP A 177 -0.57 -6.47 15.94
N SER A 178 -1.20 -6.15 14.81
CA SER A 178 -1.51 -4.76 14.46
C SER A 178 -2.88 -4.70 13.81
N ILE A 179 -3.63 -3.63 14.10
CA ILE A 179 -4.94 -3.41 13.51
C ILE A 179 -5.05 -2.00 12.96
N LYS A 180 -5.77 -1.84 11.84
CA LYS A 180 -6.09 -0.53 11.24
C LYS A 180 -7.59 -0.46 10.96
N PRO A 181 -8.43 0.05 11.86
CA PRO A 181 -9.76 0.52 11.50
C PRO A 181 -9.64 1.76 10.60
N ALA A 182 -10.51 1.86 9.59
CA ALA A 182 -10.55 2.99 8.67
C ALA A 182 -11.97 3.26 8.15
N ILE A 183 -12.19 4.50 7.72
CA ILE A 183 -13.37 4.94 6.99
C ILE A 183 -12.92 5.62 5.70
N GLY A 184 -13.62 5.34 4.61
CA GLY A 184 -13.32 5.94 3.32
C GLY A 184 -14.55 6.39 2.57
N VAL A 185 -14.33 7.36 1.68
CA VAL A 185 -15.34 7.95 0.81
C VAL A 185 -14.83 7.95 -0.62
N ILE A 186 -15.65 7.47 -1.55
CA ILE A 186 -15.46 7.66 -2.99
C ILE A 186 -16.48 8.69 -3.46
N TRP A 187 -16.01 9.83 -3.92
CA TRP A 187 -16.85 10.90 -4.43
C TRP A 187 -16.69 11.03 -5.95
N PRO A 188 -17.74 10.77 -6.74
CA PRO A 188 -17.72 10.98 -8.17
C PRO A 188 -17.82 12.49 -8.48
N MET A 189 -16.69 13.09 -8.83
CA MET A 189 -16.64 14.51 -9.26
C MET A 189 -17.26 14.69 -10.66
N ARG A 190 -17.06 13.72 -11.54
CA ARG A 190 -17.58 13.60 -12.89
C ARG A 190 -17.76 12.12 -13.24
N PRO A 191 -18.48 11.74 -14.30
CA PRO A 191 -18.70 10.34 -14.66
C PRO A 191 -17.41 9.50 -14.81
N THR A 192 -16.28 10.14 -15.14
CA THR A 192 -14.99 9.47 -15.33
C THR A 192 -13.93 9.83 -14.30
N TRP A 193 -14.22 10.71 -13.35
CA TRP A 193 -13.30 11.15 -12.32
C TRP A 193 -13.87 10.86 -10.93
N LEU A 194 -13.11 10.17 -10.11
CA LEU A 194 -13.43 9.89 -8.71
C LEU A 194 -12.36 10.52 -7.83
N LEU A 195 -12.78 11.18 -6.75
CA LEU A 195 -11.93 11.55 -5.65
C LEU A 195 -12.20 10.56 -4.51
N GLU A 196 -11.17 9.90 -4.05
CA GLU A 196 -11.24 8.92 -2.98
C GLU A 196 -10.45 9.43 -1.79
N PHE A 197 -10.97 9.22 -0.59
CA PHE A 197 -10.37 9.63 0.65
C PHE A 197 -10.55 8.53 1.69
N GLU A 198 -9.49 8.15 2.40
CA GLU A 198 -9.53 7.23 3.54
C GLU A 198 -8.82 7.86 4.74
N VAL A 199 -9.40 7.72 5.92
CA VAL A 199 -8.75 8.01 7.21
C VAL A 199 -8.81 6.74 8.03
N GLY A 200 -7.69 6.39 8.63
CA GLY A 200 -7.56 5.27 9.55
C GLY A 200 -6.51 5.51 10.61
N ALA A 201 -6.45 4.63 11.57
CA ALA A 201 -5.41 4.64 12.59
C ALA A 201 -4.87 3.23 12.80
N TRP A 202 -3.56 3.08 12.82
CA TRP A 202 -2.90 1.86 13.22
C TRP A 202 -2.77 1.79 14.73
N PHE A 203 -3.09 0.66 15.29
CA PHE A 203 -2.86 0.30 16.68
C PHE A 203 -1.99 -0.96 16.70
N PHE A 204 -1.05 -1.00 17.60
CA PHE A 204 -0.05 -2.04 17.70
C PHE A 204 -0.15 -2.74 19.05
N GLY A 205 -0.03 -4.05 19.08
CA GLY A 205 0.28 -4.79 20.28
C GLY A 205 1.78 -4.71 20.58
N ASP A 206 2.15 -5.12 21.77
CA ASP A 206 3.54 -5.11 22.20
C ASP A 206 4.31 -6.28 21.56
N ASN A 207 5.60 -6.08 21.35
CA ASN A 207 6.56 -7.13 21.03
C ASN A 207 7.41 -7.40 22.28
N GLY A 208 7.06 -8.45 23.01
CA GLY A 208 7.72 -8.82 24.28
C GLY A 208 9.10 -9.45 24.11
N ASP A 209 9.56 -9.71 22.88
CA ASP A 209 10.83 -10.41 22.59
C ASP A 209 11.72 -9.58 21.64
N PHE A 210 11.85 -8.29 21.87
CA PHE A 210 12.70 -7.41 21.07
C PHE A 210 14.06 -7.19 21.76
N LEU A 211 15.09 -7.93 21.36
CA LEU A 211 16.43 -7.87 21.96
C LEU A 211 16.45 -8.11 23.49
N GLY A 212 15.52 -8.91 24.00
CA GLY A 212 15.36 -9.18 25.42
C GLY A 212 14.51 -8.17 26.20
N GLU A 213 13.94 -7.17 25.52
CA GLU A 213 13.09 -6.14 26.09
C GLU A 213 11.70 -6.18 25.44
N THR A 214 10.74 -5.49 26.05
CA THR A 214 9.42 -5.25 25.43
C THR A 214 9.48 -3.96 24.60
N ARG A 215 8.97 -4.04 23.38
CA ARG A 215 8.79 -2.87 22.50
C ARG A 215 7.34 -2.55 22.32
N GLU A 216 6.99 -1.31 22.65
CA GLU A 216 5.66 -0.71 22.48
C GLU A 216 5.67 0.31 21.36
N GLN A 217 4.50 0.66 20.83
CA GLN A 217 4.35 1.72 19.83
C GLN A 217 3.01 2.44 19.95
N ASP A 218 3.06 3.77 19.96
CA ASP A 218 1.90 4.63 19.89
C ASP A 218 1.13 4.45 18.57
N PRO A 219 -0.17 4.77 18.54
CA PRO A 219 -0.95 4.73 17.32
C PRO A 219 -0.40 5.65 16.22
N ILE A 220 -0.58 5.22 14.95
CA ILE A 220 -0.27 6.03 13.76
C ILE A 220 -1.56 6.42 13.05
N LEU A 221 -1.84 7.72 12.94
CA LEU A 221 -2.87 8.23 12.05
C LEU A 221 -2.41 8.09 10.60
N SER A 222 -3.28 7.57 9.74
CA SER A 222 -3.06 7.47 8.30
C SER A 222 -4.19 8.15 7.52
N THR A 223 -3.83 8.91 6.49
CA THR A 223 -4.78 9.53 5.55
C THR A 223 -4.32 9.22 4.13
N GLU A 224 -5.24 8.79 3.27
CA GLU A 224 -4.97 8.49 1.87
C GLU A 224 -5.94 9.28 0.98
N ILE A 225 -5.43 9.81 -0.13
CA ILE A 225 -6.20 10.56 -1.13
C ILE A 225 -5.83 10.03 -2.50
N HIS A 226 -6.84 9.72 -3.33
CA HIS A 226 -6.63 9.25 -4.69
C HIS A 226 -7.52 10.02 -5.66
N LEU A 227 -6.92 10.58 -6.70
CA LEU A 227 -7.64 11.16 -7.84
C LEU A 227 -7.63 10.15 -8.98
N VAL A 228 -8.73 9.44 -9.14
CA VAL A 228 -8.85 8.33 -10.09
C VAL A 228 -9.52 8.79 -11.38
N LYS A 229 -8.85 8.58 -12.52
CA LYS A 229 -9.39 8.70 -13.87
C LYS A 229 -9.80 7.34 -14.41
N ARG A 230 -11.08 7.15 -14.64
CA ARG A 230 -11.64 5.97 -15.32
C ARG A 230 -11.60 6.19 -16.83
N ILE A 231 -10.83 5.38 -17.55
CA ILE A 231 -10.58 5.54 -18.99
C ILE A 231 -11.58 4.70 -19.78
N ARG A 232 -11.66 3.41 -19.46
CA ARG A 232 -12.65 2.44 -20.00
C ARG A 232 -12.92 1.34 -18.99
N PRO A 233 -13.86 0.41 -19.22
CA PRO A 233 -14.08 -0.74 -18.33
C PRO A 233 -12.77 -1.47 -17.97
N GLY A 234 -12.45 -1.51 -16.65
CA GLY A 234 -11.23 -2.14 -16.12
C GLY A 234 -9.95 -1.30 -16.27
N PHE A 235 -9.90 -0.34 -17.19
CA PHE A 235 -8.76 0.55 -17.38
C PHE A 235 -8.95 1.87 -16.64
N TRP A 236 -8.05 2.18 -15.73
CA TRP A 236 -8.03 3.41 -14.97
C TRP A 236 -6.61 3.75 -14.53
N ALA A 237 -6.40 5.01 -14.17
CA ALA A 237 -5.17 5.50 -13.56
C ALA A 237 -5.52 6.42 -12.40
N SER A 238 -4.61 6.58 -11.44
CA SER A 238 -4.75 7.52 -10.33
C SER A 238 -3.46 8.27 -10.05
N LEU A 239 -3.64 9.44 -9.44
CA LEU A 239 -2.62 10.12 -8.66
C LEU A 239 -2.96 9.89 -7.20
N ASP A 240 -1.98 9.54 -6.41
CA ASP A 240 -2.13 9.02 -5.07
C ASP A 240 -1.27 9.82 -4.10
N ALA A 241 -1.81 10.12 -2.91
CA ALA A 241 -1.06 10.76 -1.84
C ALA A 241 -1.46 10.13 -0.51
N ASN A 242 -0.50 10.04 0.43
CA ASN A 242 -0.81 9.69 1.80
C ASN A 242 -0.03 10.53 2.81
N PHE A 243 -0.51 10.52 4.04
CA PHE A 243 0.09 11.18 5.17
C PHE A 243 0.00 10.28 6.40
N TYR A 244 1.12 10.18 7.14
CA TYR A 244 1.24 9.42 8.38
C TYR A 244 1.76 10.29 9.51
N MET A 245 1.16 10.17 10.71
CA MET A 245 1.59 10.88 11.89
C MET A 245 1.36 10.04 13.15
N GLY A 246 2.36 9.97 14.02
CA GLY A 246 2.31 9.21 15.28
C GLY A 246 3.37 8.13 15.36
N GLY A 247 3.10 7.06 16.10
CA GLY A 247 3.92 5.85 16.12
C GLY A 247 5.26 5.99 16.81
N ARG A 248 5.38 6.86 17.81
CA ARG A 248 6.53 6.86 18.68
C ARG A 248 6.66 5.50 19.35
N THR A 249 7.88 5.03 19.54
CA THR A 249 8.13 3.74 20.21
C THR A 249 8.85 3.90 21.52
N SER A 250 8.70 2.90 22.38
CA SER A 250 9.54 2.66 23.55
C SER A 250 10.10 1.25 23.52
N VAL A 251 11.30 1.09 24.08
CA VAL A 251 11.98 -0.20 24.27
C VAL A 251 12.40 -0.26 25.74
N GLY A 252 11.81 -1.20 26.48
CA GLY A 252 11.84 -1.15 27.94
C GLY A 252 11.35 0.20 28.46
N ASP A 253 12.09 0.82 29.38
CA ASP A 253 11.75 2.14 29.92
C ASP A 253 12.21 3.34 29.04
N SER A 254 12.77 3.09 27.86
CA SER A 254 13.37 4.12 27.01
C SER A 254 12.46 4.53 25.87
N GLU A 255 11.91 5.75 25.93
CA GLU A 255 11.15 6.36 24.83
C GLU A 255 12.09 6.81 23.70
N GLN A 256 11.74 6.48 22.47
CA GLN A 256 12.56 6.78 21.27
C GLN A 256 12.11 8.09 20.60
N ALA A 257 13.06 8.86 20.07
CA ALA A 257 12.79 10.13 19.35
C ALA A 257 12.37 9.90 17.88
N ASN A 258 11.49 8.94 17.63
CA ASN A 258 11.13 8.45 16.29
C ASN A 258 9.66 8.68 15.93
N LEU A 259 9.01 9.73 16.49
CA LEU A 259 7.64 10.12 16.11
C LEU A 259 7.56 10.33 14.58
N GLN A 260 6.81 9.49 13.89
CA GLN A 260 6.67 9.55 12.45
C GLN A 260 5.86 10.78 12.00
N ARG A 261 6.35 11.44 10.97
CA ARG A 261 5.65 12.50 10.26
C ARG A 261 6.12 12.51 8.81
N SER A 262 5.46 11.72 7.99
CA SER A 262 5.83 11.52 6.59
C SER A 262 4.62 11.62 5.67
N SER A 263 4.88 12.00 4.42
CA SER A 263 3.91 12.01 3.34
C SER A 263 4.54 11.43 2.09
N ARG A 264 3.71 10.83 1.25
CA ARG A 264 4.13 10.21 -0.01
C ARG A 264 3.21 10.63 -1.13
N PHE A 265 3.75 10.61 -2.33
CA PHE A 265 3.02 10.84 -3.56
C PHE A 265 3.31 9.70 -4.54
N GLY A 266 2.32 9.32 -5.32
CA GLY A 266 2.45 8.22 -6.25
C GLY A 266 1.47 8.28 -7.41
N ALA A 267 1.58 7.29 -8.27
CA ALA A 267 0.65 7.06 -9.36
C ALA A 267 0.43 5.56 -9.56
N THR A 268 -0.81 5.21 -9.91
CA THR A 268 -1.19 3.83 -10.20
C THR A 268 -1.88 3.75 -11.56
N VAL A 269 -1.62 2.70 -12.30
CA VAL A 269 -2.32 2.36 -13.55
C VAL A 269 -2.75 0.90 -13.53
N VAL A 270 -4.00 0.64 -13.94
CA VAL A 270 -4.51 -0.72 -14.12
C VAL A 270 -4.95 -0.92 -15.56
N LEU A 271 -4.37 -1.91 -16.20
CA LEU A 271 -4.59 -2.27 -17.61
C LEU A 271 -5.30 -3.63 -17.69
N PRO A 272 -6.57 -3.69 -18.13
CA PRO A 272 -7.24 -4.96 -18.34
C PRO A 272 -6.69 -5.66 -19.58
N PHE A 273 -6.53 -6.97 -19.45
CA PHE A 273 -6.04 -7.86 -20.51
C PHE A 273 -6.90 -9.11 -20.56
N LYS A 274 -7.43 -9.45 -21.74
CA LYS A 274 -8.26 -10.66 -21.98
C LYS A 274 -9.33 -10.93 -20.92
N GLY A 275 -10.26 -10.00 -20.76
CA GLY A 275 -11.48 -10.15 -19.98
C GLY A 275 -11.31 -10.24 -18.46
N ARG A 276 -10.75 -11.32 -17.93
CA ARG A 276 -10.60 -11.59 -16.49
C ARG A 276 -9.25 -11.22 -15.92
N HIS A 277 -8.33 -10.78 -16.74
CA HIS A 277 -6.95 -10.51 -16.40
C HIS A 277 -6.69 -9.01 -16.41
N ALA A 278 -5.83 -8.54 -15.52
CA ALA A 278 -5.32 -7.18 -15.53
C ALA A 278 -3.88 -7.13 -15.01
N PHE A 279 -3.14 -6.12 -15.46
CA PHE A 279 -1.88 -5.71 -14.86
C PHE A 279 -2.07 -4.39 -14.12
N ARG A 280 -1.45 -4.27 -12.97
CA ARG A 280 -1.35 -3.02 -12.20
C ARG A 280 0.11 -2.65 -12.06
N GLY A 281 0.45 -1.42 -12.43
CA GLY A 281 1.72 -0.79 -12.12
C GLY A 281 1.50 0.37 -11.16
N SER A 282 2.37 0.53 -10.18
CA SER A 282 2.36 1.66 -9.25
C SER A 282 3.77 2.14 -8.99
N LEU A 283 3.92 3.44 -8.83
CA LEU A 283 5.16 4.06 -8.39
C LEU A 283 4.83 5.12 -7.34
N SER A 284 5.72 5.30 -6.37
CA SER A 284 5.57 6.36 -5.37
C SER A 284 6.92 6.75 -4.77
N THR A 285 6.99 7.96 -4.19
CA THR A 285 8.17 8.51 -3.53
C THR A 285 7.76 9.30 -2.29
N GLY A 286 8.68 9.50 -1.36
CA GLY A 286 8.51 10.45 -0.26
C GLY A 286 8.33 11.87 -0.80
N LEU A 287 7.51 12.67 -0.14
CA LEU A 287 7.28 14.07 -0.50
C LEU A 287 7.81 15.02 0.56
N VAL A 288 7.49 14.74 1.82
CA VAL A 288 8.04 15.46 2.98
C VAL A 288 8.25 14.42 4.07
N THR A 289 9.49 14.23 4.49
CA THR A 289 9.85 13.33 5.58
C THR A 289 10.64 14.10 6.61
N LYS A 290 10.04 14.32 7.79
CA LYS A 290 10.77 14.87 8.95
C LYS A 290 11.31 13.74 9.82
N THR A 291 10.56 12.65 9.92
CA THR A 291 10.94 11.42 10.61
C THR A 291 10.09 10.29 10.02
N GLY A 292 10.67 9.13 9.77
CA GLY A 292 10.04 8.00 9.05
C GLY A 292 10.62 7.87 7.65
N GLY A 293 10.30 6.78 6.95
CA GLY A 293 10.97 6.40 5.71
C GLY A 293 10.83 7.40 4.57
N ASP A 294 11.95 7.90 4.09
CA ASP A 294 12.06 8.55 2.79
C ASP A 294 12.52 7.51 1.77
N PHE A 295 11.58 6.96 1.07
CA PHE A 295 11.80 5.83 0.19
C PHE A 295 10.92 5.96 -1.05
N GLU A 296 11.33 5.31 -2.04
CA GLU A 296 10.70 5.36 -3.35
C GLU A 296 10.22 3.94 -3.77
N MET A 297 9.17 3.73 -4.60
CA MET A 297 8.54 2.44 -4.92
C MET A 297 8.28 2.20 -6.39
N LEU A 298 8.59 1.00 -6.86
CA LEU A 298 8.00 0.43 -8.06
C LEU A 298 7.28 -0.88 -7.71
N SER A 299 6.02 -0.99 -8.10
CA SER A 299 5.23 -2.20 -7.93
C SER A 299 4.59 -2.63 -9.25
N LEU A 300 4.62 -3.93 -9.51
CA LEU A 300 3.94 -4.58 -10.63
C LEU A 300 3.08 -5.71 -10.09
N SER A 301 1.83 -5.80 -10.53
CA SER A 301 0.93 -6.87 -10.09
C SER A 301 0.15 -7.44 -11.27
N TYR A 302 -0.04 -8.74 -11.24
CA TYR A 302 -0.96 -9.45 -12.09
C TYR A 302 -2.22 -9.80 -11.30
N LEU A 303 -3.39 -9.51 -11.88
CA LEU A 303 -4.70 -9.74 -11.27
C LEU A 303 -5.50 -10.71 -12.15
N TYR A 304 -6.10 -11.72 -11.52
CA TYR A 304 -7.04 -12.65 -12.16
C TYR A 304 -8.36 -12.65 -11.41
N ALA A 305 -9.47 -12.36 -12.09
CA ALA A 305 -10.81 -12.27 -11.51
C ALA A 305 -11.75 -13.34 -12.10
N TRP A 306 -12.54 -14.04 -11.26
CA TRP A 306 -13.56 -15.04 -11.69
C TRP A 306 -14.81 -15.01 -10.83
#